data_b0351039030bc6610c5c81f5d5a541fc
#
_entry.id   b0351039030bc6610c5c81f5d5a541fc
#
_cell.length_a   1.000
_cell.length_b   1.000
_cell.length_c   1.000
_cell.angle_alpha   90.00
_cell.angle_beta   90.00
_cell.angle_gamma   90.00
#
_symmetry.space_group_name_H-M   'P 1'
#
loop_
_entity.id
_entity.type
_entity.pdbx_description
1 polymer ?
#
loop_
_entity_poly.entity_id
_entity_poly.type
_entity_poly.pdbx_seq_one_letter_code
_entity_poly.pdbx_strand_id
1 'polypeptide(L)'
;MMAALSLPVAGALRRAAPCATRRALGRIHATVSATAGSDRLTITAPDDWHLHVRDDAKIASVVPFTARVFRRALIMPNTVPPVRTTHEAGAYREKILAAVPEGVSFEPQMTLYLTDNTSPAEIEAAAASGFVRGCKLYPAGATTNSDAGVTDVNKCMPALEKMAELGLVLEVHGEVTHGSVDMFDRERVFLDEVLSKLVDKVPGLKIVMEHITTEDAVEFCKAQGDNVAATITPQHILLNRNAMLVGGIRPHLYCLPILKRESHRVAVTAAATGGDKKFFLGTDSAPHPKGAKESACGCAGVFSAHAALPFYAMAFEKEGKLENLEAFASHNGADFYGVPRNEGTVTLVREGWECPGEYEFGGDVVVPFMAGQEIPWRVVEA
;
A
#
# COMPACT_ATOMS: atom_id res chain seq x y z
N MET A 1 57.62 40.44 29.26
CA MET A 1 56.46 41.04 29.95
C MET A 1 55.31 41.05 28.97
N MET A 2 54.45 40.06 29.02
CA MET A 2 53.16 40.04 28.37
C MET A 2 52.24 39.25 29.30
N ALA A 3 51.22 39.92 29.85
CA ALA A 3 50.29 39.40 30.81
C ALA A 3 49.18 38.61 30.09
N ALA A 4 48.98 37.38 30.52
CA ALA A 4 47.86 36.55 30.08
C ALA A 4 46.64 36.87 30.95
N LEU A 5 45.58 37.38 30.33
CA LEU A 5 44.26 37.51 30.94
C LEU A 5 43.47 36.20 30.77
N SER A 6 43.24 35.53 31.87
CA SER A 6 42.34 34.37 31.96
C SER A 6 40.93 34.86 32.31
N LEU A 7 39.96 34.55 31.48
CA LEU A 7 38.54 34.72 31.77
C LEU A 7 37.95 33.37 32.24
N PRO A 8 37.13 33.31 33.26
CA PRO A 8 36.46 32.09 33.69
C PRO A 8 35.21 31.82 32.84
N VAL A 9 35.12 30.65 32.24
CA VAL A 9 33.94 30.13 31.60
C VAL A 9 33.04 29.49 32.68
N ALA A 10 32.02 30.22 33.13
CA ALA A 10 30.94 29.63 33.93
C ALA A 10 29.90 28.98 33.01
N GLY A 11 30.02 27.68 32.80
CA GLY A 11 29.02 26.90 32.08
C GLY A 11 27.82 26.59 32.97
N ALA A 12 26.73 27.32 32.78
CA ALA A 12 25.43 26.96 33.34
C ALA A 12 24.73 25.94 32.42
N LEU A 13 24.79 24.67 32.77
CA LEU A 13 23.96 23.61 32.19
C LEU A 13 22.49 23.94 32.55
N ARG A 14 21.78 24.55 31.61
CA ARG A 14 20.31 24.60 31.64
C ARG A 14 19.78 23.19 31.33
N ARG A 15 19.25 22.52 32.34
CA ARG A 15 18.40 21.33 32.16
C ARG A 15 17.19 21.72 31.32
N ALA A 16 17.06 21.11 30.17
CA ALA A 16 15.83 21.21 29.38
C ALA A 16 14.66 20.66 30.20
N ALA A 17 13.64 21.48 30.42
CA ALA A 17 12.39 21.03 31.02
C ALA A 17 11.68 20.06 30.07
N PRO A 18 11.01 19.01 30.56
CA PRO A 18 10.23 18.13 29.71
C PRO A 18 9.10 18.92 29.06
N CYS A 19 9.00 18.83 27.74
CA CYS A 19 7.91 19.40 26.95
C CYS A 19 6.61 18.66 27.31
N ALA A 20 5.92 19.12 28.36
CA ALA A 20 4.62 18.63 28.76
C ALA A 20 3.55 19.47 28.05
N THR A 21 3.21 19.12 26.83
CA THR A 21 1.88 19.40 26.28
C THR A 21 1.48 18.26 25.36
N ARG A 22 0.90 17.19 25.93
CA ARG A 22 -0.08 16.37 25.22
C ARG A 22 -1.25 17.30 24.86
N ARG A 23 -1.14 18.06 23.78
CA ARG A 23 -2.33 18.57 23.12
C ARG A 23 -3.00 17.38 22.47
N ALA A 24 -4.20 17.05 22.94
CA ALA A 24 -5.09 16.11 22.32
C ALA A 24 -5.08 16.36 20.82
N LEU A 25 -4.83 15.30 20.05
CA LEU A 25 -5.14 15.22 18.63
C LEU A 25 -6.54 15.82 18.49
N GLY A 26 -6.67 16.92 17.72
CA GLY A 26 -7.98 17.42 17.37
C GLY A 26 -8.76 16.24 16.79
N ARG A 27 -9.81 15.82 17.50
CA ARG A 27 -10.75 14.84 16.98
C ARG A 27 -11.11 15.34 15.60
N ILE A 28 -10.89 14.52 14.58
CA ILE A 28 -11.49 14.72 13.28
C ILE A 28 -12.99 14.48 13.53
N HIS A 29 -13.69 15.53 13.96
CA HIS A 29 -15.14 15.50 13.97
C HIS A 29 -15.59 15.55 12.51
N ALA A 30 -15.64 14.38 11.88
CA ALA A 30 -16.52 14.18 10.76
C ALA A 30 -17.93 14.29 11.33
N THR A 31 -18.54 15.46 11.20
CA THR A 31 -20.00 15.60 11.32
C THR A 31 -20.59 14.81 10.16
N VAL A 32 -20.83 13.53 10.39
CA VAL A 32 -21.58 12.68 9.49
C VAL A 32 -23.02 13.16 9.56
N SER A 33 -23.46 13.89 8.55
CA SER A 33 -24.88 14.10 8.31
C SER A 33 -25.45 12.72 7.94
N ALA A 34 -26.19 12.11 8.85
CA ALA A 34 -26.83 10.83 8.66
C ALA A 34 -27.89 10.95 7.57
N THR A 35 -27.52 10.63 6.34
CA THR A 35 -28.48 10.09 5.39
C THR A 35 -28.76 8.65 5.82
N ALA A 36 -30.04 8.26 5.90
CA ALA A 36 -30.49 6.94 6.35
C ALA A 36 -29.91 5.83 5.44
N GLY A 37 -28.68 5.42 5.69
CA GLY A 37 -28.02 4.28 5.09
C GLY A 37 -28.19 3.06 6.01
N SER A 38 -28.26 1.88 5.45
CA SER A 38 -28.29 0.61 6.17
C SER A 38 -27.13 0.53 7.15
N ASP A 39 -27.38 0.19 8.43
CA ASP A 39 -26.34 -0.08 9.43
C ASP A 39 -25.52 -1.36 9.11
N ARG A 40 -25.80 -1.97 7.97
CA ARG A 40 -25.20 -3.22 7.51
C ARG A 40 -24.95 -3.16 6.00
N LEU A 41 -23.73 -3.50 5.60
CA LEU A 41 -23.31 -3.61 4.20
C LEU A 41 -22.72 -5.00 3.97
N THR A 42 -23.32 -5.79 3.09
CA THR A 42 -22.78 -7.09 2.67
C THR A 42 -22.32 -6.98 1.24
N ILE A 43 -21.08 -7.39 0.99
CA ILE A 43 -20.46 -7.41 -0.33
C ILE A 43 -19.86 -8.79 -0.61
N THR A 44 -19.65 -9.13 -1.87
CA THR A 44 -18.84 -10.28 -2.28
C THR A 44 -17.48 -10.26 -1.56
N ALA A 45 -16.97 -11.43 -1.16
CA ALA A 45 -15.68 -11.53 -0.47
C ALA A 45 -14.58 -10.79 -1.26
N PRO A 46 -13.91 -9.81 -0.64
CA PRO A 46 -12.99 -8.92 -1.35
C PRO A 46 -11.61 -9.54 -1.59
N ASP A 47 -10.84 -8.90 -2.46
CA ASP A 47 -9.42 -9.17 -2.72
C ASP A 47 -8.56 -7.95 -2.35
N ASP A 48 -7.35 -8.20 -1.85
CA ASP A 48 -6.33 -7.17 -1.63
C ASP A 48 -5.24 -7.30 -2.70
N TRP A 49 -5.22 -6.40 -3.68
CA TRP A 49 -4.30 -6.48 -4.81
C TRP A 49 -2.92 -5.84 -4.55
N HIS A 50 -2.59 -5.53 -3.27
CA HIS A 50 -1.27 -5.07 -2.88
C HIS A 50 -1.03 -5.23 -1.37
N LEU A 51 -0.25 -6.21 -0.95
CA LEU A 51 -0.03 -6.52 0.45
C LEU A 51 1.41 -6.92 0.76
N HIS A 52 1.96 -6.38 1.87
CA HIS A 52 3.23 -6.80 2.45
C HIS A 52 3.00 -7.58 3.75
N VAL A 53 3.39 -8.84 3.78
CA VAL A 53 3.29 -9.69 4.98
C VAL A 53 4.64 -9.92 5.66
N ARG A 54 5.70 -9.33 5.12
CA ARG A 54 7.08 -9.45 5.62
C ARG A 54 7.61 -10.90 5.55
N ASP A 55 8.57 -11.26 6.41
CA ASP A 55 9.12 -12.63 6.51
C ASP A 55 9.30 -13.01 7.98
N ASP A 56 9.76 -14.24 8.25
CA ASP A 56 10.04 -14.81 9.56
C ASP A 56 8.81 -14.79 10.50
N ALA A 57 9.03 -14.59 11.79
CA ALA A 57 7.99 -14.56 12.81
C ALA A 57 6.89 -13.50 12.57
N LYS A 58 7.19 -12.47 11.76
CA LYS A 58 6.25 -11.39 11.45
C LYS A 58 5.07 -11.83 10.59
N ILE A 59 5.27 -12.85 9.74
CA ILE A 59 4.17 -13.42 8.92
C ILE A 59 3.00 -13.84 9.81
N ALA A 60 3.27 -14.56 10.89
CA ALA A 60 2.23 -15.05 11.79
C ALA A 60 1.47 -13.93 12.52
N SER A 61 2.10 -12.75 12.69
CA SER A 61 1.47 -11.60 13.33
C SER A 61 0.54 -10.83 12.40
N VAL A 62 0.72 -10.87 11.07
CA VAL A 62 -0.02 -10.00 10.14
C VAL A 62 -0.95 -10.75 9.19
N VAL A 63 -0.61 -11.96 8.76
CA VAL A 63 -1.45 -12.75 7.85
C VAL A 63 -2.87 -12.95 8.38
N PRO A 64 -3.11 -13.23 9.68
CA PRO A 64 -4.46 -13.41 10.20
C PRO A 64 -5.39 -12.21 10.02
N PHE A 65 -4.87 -10.98 10.02
CA PHE A 65 -5.70 -9.78 9.81
C PHE A 65 -6.26 -9.74 8.39
N THR A 66 -5.43 -10.01 7.39
CA THR A 66 -5.85 -10.03 5.99
C THR A 66 -6.70 -11.26 5.68
N ALA A 67 -6.28 -12.44 6.11
CA ALA A 67 -6.92 -13.70 5.75
C ALA A 67 -8.38 -13.82 6.24
N ARG A 68 -8.74 -13.19 7.36
CA ARG A 68 -10.12 -13.18 7.87
C ARG A 68 -11.08 -12.28 7.09
N VAL A 69 -10.56 -11.38 6.26
CA VAL A 69 -11.38 -10.38 5.54
C VAL A 69 -11.35 -10.61 4.05
N PHE A 70 -10.15 -10.88 3.52
CA PHE A 70 -9.91 -11.01 2.08
C PHE A 70 -9.81 -12.49 1.68
N ARG A 71 -10.44 -12.83 0.57
CA ARG A 71 -10.35 -14.19 0.01
C ARG A 71 -8.99 -14.44 -0.64
N ARG A 72 -8.41 -13.43 -1.26
CA ARG A 72 -7.09 -13.41 -1.89
C ARG A 72 -6.33 -12.15 -1.53
N ALA A 73 -5.00 -12.25 -1.56
CA ALA A 73 -4.16 -11.06 -1.58
C ALA A 73 -2.97 -11.26 -2.53
N LEU A 74 -2.59 -10.18 -3.23
CA LEU A 74 -1.38 -10.13 -4.05
C LEU A 74 -0.19 -9.72 -3.18
N ILE A 75 0.74 -10.65 -3.01
CA ILE A 75 1.85 -10.51 -2.07
C ILE A 75 3.05 -9.86 -2.75
N MET A 76 3.52 -8.76 -2.17
CA MET A 76 4.67 -8.02 -2.67
C MET A 76 5.99 -8.72 -2.35
N PRO A 77 6.95 -8.70 -3.30
CA PRO A 77 8.13 -9.57 -3.28
C PRO A 77 9.37 -8.95 -2.62
N ASN A 78 9.28 -7.74 -2.04
CA ASN A 78 10.43 -6.98 -1.51
C ASN A 78 10.85 -7.40 -0.08
N THR A 79 10.99 -8.69 0.12
CA THR A 79 11.62 -9.29 1.30
C THR A 79 13.14 -9.12 1.29
N VAL A 80 13.85 -9.61 2.29
CA VAL A 80 15.33 -9.64 2.32
C VAL A 80 15.78 -11.09 2.53
N PRO A 81 16.31 -11.76 1.48
CA PRO A 81 16.46 -11.32 0.09
C PRO A 81 15.12 -11.18 -0.64
N PRO A 82 15.05 -10.42 -1.75
CA PRO A 82 13.81 -10.29 -2.53
C PRO A 82 13.46 -11.59 -3.27
N VAL A 83 12.15 -11.81 -3.47
CA VAL A 83 11.60 -12.96 -4.20
C VAL A 83 11.70 -12.71 -5.70
N ARG A 84 12.66 -13.31 -6.39
CA ARG A 84 12.99 -13.04 -7.80
C ARG A 84 12.62 -14.16 -8.75
N THR A 85 12.36 -15.36 -8.21
CA THR A 85 12.06 -16.54 -8.99
C THR A 85 10.75 -17.20 -8.55
N THR A 86 10.15 -17.96 -9.46
CA THR A 86 8.95 -18.76 -9.20
C THR A 86 9.17 -19.76 -8.05
N HIS A 87 10.37 -20.33 -7.97
CA HIS A 87 10.73 -21.24 -6.87
C HIS A 87 10.72 -20.53 -5.52
N GLU A 88 11.35 -19.34 -5.43
CA GLU A 88 11.36 -18.52 -4.22
C GLU A 88 9.94 -18.07 -3.85
N ALA A 89 9.12 -17.70 -4.85
CA ALA A 89 7.72 -17.33 -4.65
C ALA A 89 6.89 -18.48 -4.08
N GLY A 90 7.11 -19.71 -4.57
CA GLY A 90 6.48 -20.92 -4.04
C GLY A 90 6.86 -21.17 -2.59
N ALA A 91 8.16 -21.09 -2.25
CA ALA A 91 8.62 -21.25 -0.87
C ALA A 91 8.06 -20.17 0.07
N TYR A 92 7.98 -18.93 -0.39
CA TYR A 92 7.38 -17.84 0.39
C TYR A 92 5.87 -18.02 0.58
N ARG A 93 5.18 -18.49 -0.49
CA ARG A 93 3.74 -18.80 -0.43
C ARG A 93 3.42 -19.86 0.62
N GLU A 94 4.23 -20.92 0.74
CA GLU A 94 4.04 -21.96 1.76
C GLU A 94 4.19 -21.41 3.19
N LYS A 95 5.15 -20.51 3.44
CA LYS A 95 5.28 -19.82 4.74
C LYS A 95 4.01 -19.01 5.08
N ILE A 96 3.43 -18.32 4.10
CA ILE A 96 2.22 -17.52 4.27
C ILE A 96 1.03 -18.43 4.58
N LEU A 97 0.86 -19.51 3.80
CA LEU A 97 -0.21 -20.49 4.02
C LEU A 97 -0.14 -21.14 5.41
N ALA A 98 1.06 -21.41 5.90
CA ALA A 98 1.25 -21.95 7.26
C ALA A 98 0.83 -20.96 8.38
N ALA A 99 0.71 -19.67 8.08
CA ALA A 99 0.28 -18.64 9.02
C ALA A 99 -1.22 -18.29 8.91
N VAL A 100 -1.94 -18.88 7.96
CA VAL A 100 -3.40 -18.70 7.83
C VAL A 100 -4.08 -19.43 8.99
N PRO A 101 -5.01 -18.78 9.71
CA PRO A 101 -5.73 -19.44 10.81
C PRO A 101 -6.52 -20.66 10.33
N GLU A 102 -6.64 -21.66 11.20
CA GLU A 102 -7.42 -22.87 10.90
C GLU A 102 -8.87 -22.52 10.56
N GLY A 103 -9.39 -23.16 9.52
CA GLY A 103 -10.76 -22.94 9.03
C GLY A 103 -10.94 -21.67 8.16
N VAL A 104 -9.93 -20.81 8.07
CA VAL A 104 -9.97 -19.61 7.21
C VAL A 104 -9.53 -19.97 5.80
N SER A 105 -10.33 -19.54 4.81
CA SER A 105 -10.01 -19.74 3.40
C SER A 105 -9.35 -18.50 2.83
N PHE A 106 -8.03 -18.59 2.59
CA PHE A 106 -7.22 -17.49 2.03
C PHE A 106 -6.26 -18.01 0.98
N GLU A 107 -6.15 -17.30 -0.13
CA GLU A 107 -5.29 -17.65 -1.25
C GLU A 107 -4.26 -16.54 -1.52
N PRO A 108 -2.99 -16.71 -1.11
CA PRO A 108 -1.94 -15.78 -1.48
C PRO A 108 -1.58 -15.95 -2.96
N GLN A 109 -1.76 -14.88 -3.72
CA GLN A 109 -1.27 -14.71 -5.08
C GLN A 109 0.09 -14.04 -5.00
N MET A 110 1.05 -14.49 -5.81
CA MET A 110 2.44 -14.05 -5.67
C MET A 110 2.85 -13.13 -6.82
N THR A 111 3.86 -12.30 -6.53
CA THR A 111 4.56 -11.49 -7.53
C THR A 111 6.05 -11.81 -7.49
N LEU A 112 6.75 -11.63 -8.61
CA LEU A 112 8.20 -11.67 -8.66
C LEU A 112 8.79 -10.27 -8.59
N TYR A 113 9.92 -10.13 -7.94
CA TYR A 113 10.68 -8.90 -7.91
C TYR A 113 11.40 -8.71 -9.25
N LEU A 114 10.94 -7.76 -10.08
CA LEU A 114 11.55 -7.45 -11.36
C LEU A 114 12.92 -6.82 -11.16
N THR A 115 13.92 -7.31 -11.88
CA THR A 115 15.30 -6.79 -11.91
C THR A 115 15.77 -6.60 -13.34
N ASP A 116 16.87 -5.87 -13.54
CA ASP A 116 17.54 -5.73 -14.83
C ASP A 116 17.91 -7.09 -15.49
N ASN A 117 17.95 -8.17 -14.71
CA ASN A 117 18.37 -9.51 -15.14
C ASN A 117 17.24 -10.54 -15.18
N THR A 118 15.98 -10.14 -14.98
CA THR A 118 14.83 -11.06 -15.07
C THR A 118 14.70 -11.60 -16.48
N SER A 119 14.75 -12.93 -16.63
CA SER A 119 14.77 -13.57 -17.93
C SER A 119 13.36 -13.91 -18.45
N PRO A 120 13.15 -14.00 -19.78
CA PRO A 120 11.89 -14.51 -20.35
C PRO A 120 11.54 -15.91 -19.86
N ALA A 121 12.53 -16.79 -19.64
CA ALA A 121 12.30 -18.14 -19.13
C ALA A 121 11.72 -18.16 -17.71
N GLU A 122 12.12 -17.21 -16.85
CA GLU A 122 11.52 -17.04 -15.53
C GLU A 122 10.07 -16.56 -15.63
N ILE A 123 9.77 -15.68 -16.58
CA ILE A 123 8.39 -15.23 -16.85
C ILE A 123 7.51 -16.39 -17.33
N GLU A 124 8.05 -17.31 -18.17
CA GLU A 124 7.34 -18.51 -18.59
C GLU A 124 7.07 -19.45 -17.40
N ALA A 125 8.04 -19.65 -16.53
CA ALA A 125 7.87 -20.44 -15.31
C ALA A 125 6.81 -19.81 -14.36
N ALA A 126 6.84 -18.48 -14.22
CA ALA A 126 5.88 -17.74 -13.43
C ALA A 126 4.44 -17.93 -13.96
N ALA A 127 4.23 -17.75 -15.24
CA ALA A 127 2.93 -17.95 -15.88
C ALA A 127 2.41 -19.39 -15.71
N ALA A 128 3.29 -20.38 -15.85
CA ALA A 128 2.95 -21.80 -15.70
C ALA A 128 2.63 -22.20 -14.25
N SER A 129 3.06 -21.44 -13.25
CA SER A 129 2.91 -21.77 -11.83
C SER A 129 1.46 -21.75 -11.33
N GLY A 130 0.59 -20.94 -11.95
CA GLY A 130 -0.81 -20.76 -11.57
C GLY A 130 -1.03 -19.88 -10.33
N PHE A 131 0.02 -19.53 -9.56
CA PHE A 131 -0.07 -18.69 -8.37
C PHE A 131 0.72 -17.37 -8.47
N VAL A 132 1.63 -17.22 -9.44
CA VAL A 132 2.28 -15.93 -9.74
C VAL A 132 1.41 -15.17 -10.73
N ARG A 133 1.07 -13.91 -10.41
CA ARG A 133 0.20 -13.07 -11.24
C ARG A 133 0.94 -12.04 -12.05
N GLY A 134 2.15 -11.70 -11.65
CA GLY A 134 2.94 -10.69 -12.35
C GLY A 134 4.31 -10.47 -11.74
N CYS A 135 4.90 -9.35 -12.15
CA CYS A 135 6.19 -8.88 -11.64
C CYS A 135 6.05 -7.47 -11.10
N LYS A 136 6.60 -7.23 -9.91
CA LYS A 136 6.65 -5.90 -9.29
C LYS A 136 7.91 -5.15 -9.71
N LEU A 137 7.71 -4.04 -10.38
CA LEU A 137 8.75 -3.07 -10.71
C LEU A 137 8.92 -2.08 -9.56
N TYR A 138 10.09 -2.10 -8.94
CA TYR A 138 10.58 -1.04 -8.08
C TYR A 138 11.71 -0.31 -8.80
N PRO A 139 11.64 1.01 -9.03
CA PRO A 139 12.84 1.77 -9.39
C PRO A 139 13.87 1.65 -8.27
N ALA A 140 15.13 1.43 -8.62
CA ALA A 140 16.19 1.22 -7.63
C ALA A 140 16.27 2.38 -6.62
N GLY A 141 16.15 2.07 -5.33
CA GLY A 141 16.16 3.04 -4.23
C GLY A 141 14.87 3.86 -4.03
N ALA A 142 13.75 3.50 -4.68
CA ALA A 142 12.50 4.26 -4.57
C ALA A 142 11.81 4.09 -3.20
N THR A 143 11.89 2.91 -2.60
CA THR A 143 11.18 2.58 -1.35
C THR A 143 11.95 1.54 -0.54
N THR A 144 11.38 1.04 0.55
CA THR A 144 11.98 0.03 1.42
C THR A 144 12.35 -1.23 0.64
N ASN A 145 13.58 -1.73 0.82
CA ASN A 145 14.14 -2.92 0.15
C ASN A 145 14.07 -2.88 -1.39
N SER A 146 14.25 -1.69 -1.98
CA SER A 146 14.24 -1.51 -3.44
C SER A 146 15.64 -1.31 -4.06
N ASP A 147 16.70 -1.51 -3.31
CA ASP A 147 18.09 -1.32 -3.83
C ASP A 147 18.44 -2.24 -4.99
N ALA A 148 17.85 -3.46 -5.02
CA ALA A 148 18.01 -4.42 -6.11
C ALA A 148 17.04 -4.19 -7.28
N GLY A 149 16.28 -3.09 -7.26
CA GLY A 149 15.26 -2.75 -8.24
C GLY A 149 15.79 -2.43 -9.62
N VAL A 150 14.88 -2.08 -10.51
CA VAL A 150 15.17 -1.76 -11.90
C VAL A 150 15.95 -0.44 -11.99
N THR A 151 17.11 -0.48 -12.65
CA THR A 151 17.94 0.70 -12.89
C THR A 151 17.61 1.39 -14.21
N ASP A 152 17.19 0.60 -15.21
CA ASP A 152 16.72 1.07 -16.52
C ASP A 152 15.68 0.08 -17.05
N VAL A 153 14.44 0.53 -17.22
CA VAL A 153 13.34 -0.28 -17.74
C VAL A 153 13.63 -0.91 -19.11
N ASN A 154 14.49 -0.28 -19.91
CA ASN A 154 14.88 -0.83 -21.21
C ASN A 154 15.66 -2.17 -21.11
N LYS A 155 16.33 -2.44 -20.00
CA LYS A 155 16.99 -3.72 -19.75
C LYS A 155 15.98 -4.84 -19.50
N CYS A 156 14.79 -4.50 -19.03
CA CYS A 156 13.72 -5.45 -18.75
C CYS A 156 12.87 -5.80 -19.99
N MET A 157 13.08 -5.13 -21.14
CA MET A 157 12.20 -5.27 -22.31
C MET A 157 11.92 -6.71 -22.71
N PRO A 158 12.90 -7.66 -22.77
CA PRO A 158 12.61 -9.05 -23.13
C PRO A 158 11.67 -9.76 -22.14
N ALA A 159 11.75 -9.43 -20.85
CA ALA A 159 10.84 -9.96 -19.84
C ALA A 159 9.44 -9.32 -19.96
N LEU A 160 9.37 -8.01 -20.20
CA LEU A 160 8.11 -7.28 -20.33
C LEU A 160 7.33 -7.70 -21.57
N GLU A 161 8.01 -7.92 -22.70
CA GLU A 161 7.41 -8.47 -23.92
C GLU A 161 6.86 -9.88 -23.68
N LYS A 162 7.60 -10.73 -22.94
CA LYS A 162 7.13 -12.06 -22.57
C LYS A 162 5.94 -12.01 -21.59
N MET A 163 5.92 -11.06 -20.67
CA MET A 163 4.75 -10.83 -19.79
C MET A 163 3.51 -10.45 -20.60
N ALA A 164 3.66 -9.57 -21.59
CA ALA A 164 2.57 -9.18 -22.50
C ALA A 164 2.03 -10.40 -23.29
N GLU A 165 2.92 -11.23 -23.80
CA GLU A 165 2.57 -12.46 -24.54
C GLU A 165 1.76 -13.44 -23.67
N LEU A 166 2.15 -13.60 -22.40
CA LEU A 166 1.56 -14.59 -21.47
C LEU A 166 0.44 -14.02 -20.59
N GLY A 167 0.15 -12.71 -20.67
CA GLY A 167 -0.91 -12.05 -19.93
C GLY A 167 -0.58 -11.83 -18.45
N LEU A 168 0.70 -11.89 -18.04
CA LEU A 168 1.14 -11.51 -16.71
C LEU A 168 1.10 -9.98 -16.55
N VAL A 169 0.84 -9.53 -15.32
CA VAL A 169 0.69 -8.10 -14.99
C VAL A 169 2.02 -7.51 -14.53
N LEU A 170 2.32 -6.30 -14.98
CA LEU A 170 3.38 -5.47 -14.42
C LEU A 170 2.80 -4.56 -13.34
N GLU A 171 3.11 -4.82 -12.09
CA GLU A 171 2.78 -3.96 -10.95
C GLU A 171 3.91 -2.93 -10.74
N VAL A 172 3.58 -1.64 -10.76
CA VAL A 172 4.58 -0.56 -10.82
C VAL A 172 4.55 0.32 -9.58
N HIS A 173 5.68 0.42 -8.85
CA HIS A 173 5.89 1.54 -7.94
C HIS A 173 6.30 2.77 -8.77
N GLY A 174 5.38 3.71 -8.93
CA GLY A 174 5.46 4.78 -9.91
C GLY A 174 6.18 6.04 -9.41
N GLU A 175 7.42 5.96 -8.97
CA GLU A 175 8.21 7.12 -8.55
C GLU A 175 9.60 7.13 -9.19
N VAL A 176 10.05 8.30 -9.67
CA VAL A 176 11.46 8.49 -10.02
C VAL A 176 12.32 8.67 -8.78
N THR A 177 13.62 8.32 -8.90
CA THR A 177 14.58 8.40 -7.78
C THR A 177 15.63 9.51 -7.94
N HIS A 178 15.46 10.38 -8.93
CA HIS A 178 16.39 11.50 -9.17
C HIS A 178 16.41 12.47 -7.99
N GLY A 179 17.59 12.75 -7.46
CA GLY A 179 17.75 13.63 -6.30
C GLY A 179 17.36 15.10 -6.53
N SER A 180 17.19 15.50 -7.80
CA SER A 180 16.74 16.84 -8.20
C SER A 180 15.22 16.97 -8.26
N VAL A 181 14.46 15.87 -8.21
CA VAL A 181 13.00 15.88 -8.26
C VAL A 181 12.45 15.91 -6.84
N ASP A 182 11.57 16.90 -6.57
CA ASP A 182 10.85 16.98 -5.30
C ASP A 182 10.06 15.68 -5.05
N MET A 183 10.14 15.17 -3.83
CA MET A 183 9.49 13.91 -3.48
C MET A 183 7.97 13.92 -3.67
N PHE A 184 7.33 15.08 -3.68
CA PHE A 184 5.91 15.22 -3.94
C PHE A 184 5.56 15.19 -5.44
N ASP A 185 6.55 15.35 -6.32
CA ASP A 185 6.40 15.35 -7.79
C ASP A 185 6.90 14.06 -8.47
N ARG A 186 7.51 13.14 -7.70
CA ARG A 186 8.14 11.93 -8.23
C ARG A 186 7.20 11.04 -9.03
N GLU A 187 5.95 10.92 -8.59
CA GLU A 187 4.93 10.13 -9.29
C GLU A 187 4.59 10.74 -10.65
N ARG A 188 4.33 12.04 -10.71
CA ARG A 188 4.06 12.74 -11.97
C ARG A 188 5.22 12.62 -12.96
N VAL A 189 6.44 12.86 -12.49
CA VAL A 189 7.64 12.75 -13.35
C VAL A 189 7.83 11.32 -13.86
N PHE A 190 7.52 10.29 -13.04
CA PHE A 190 7.57 8.90 -13.50
C PHE A 190 6.57 8.61 -14.61
N LEU A 191 5.37 9.14 -14.54
CA LEU A 191 4.38 9.04 -15.61
C LEU A 191 4.92 9.60 -16.93
N ASP A 192 5.49 10.81 -16.87
CA ASP A 192 5.99 11.53 -18.06
C ASP A 192 7.24 10.88 -18.66
N GLU A 193 8.18 10.45 -17.84
CA GLU A 193 9.50 10.00 -18.30
C GLU A 193 9.59 8.50 -18.56
N VAL A 194 8.82 7.68 -17.84
CA VAL A 194 8.95 6.22 -17.83
C VAL A 194 7.68 5.53 -18.31
N LEU A 195 6.56 5.73 -17.62
CA LEU A 195 5.38 4.89 -17.83
C LEU A 195 4.71 5.14 -19.17
N SER A 196 4.58 6.41 -19.60
CA SER A 196 4.04 6.75 -20.92
C SER A 196 4.79 6.06 -22.05
N LYS A 197 6.13 6.11 -21.99
CA LYS A 197 6.99 5.47 -22.99
C LYS A 197 6.91 3.95 -22.97
N LEU A 198 6.71 3.36 -21.79
CA LEU A 198 6.58 1.92 -21.64
C LEU A 198 5.27 1.40 -22.23
N VAL A 199 4.16 2.10 -21.98
CA VAL A 199 2.86 1.77 -22.56
C VAL A 199 2.92 1.79 -24.10
N ASP A 200 3.59 2.79 -24.67
CA ASP A 200 3.78 2.90 -26.13
C ASP A 200 4.67 1.78 -26.70
N LYS A 201 5.71 1.38 -25.97
CA LYS A 201 6.68 0.36 -26.41
C LYS A 201 6.12 -1.07 -26.34
N VAL A 202 5.27 -1.36 -25.35
CA VAL A 202 4.71 -2.71 -25.14
C VAL A 202 3.18 -2.61 -25.01
N PRO A 203 2.46 -2.32 -26.11
CA PRO A 203 1.04 -1.96 -26.06
C PRO A 203 0.11 -3.08 -25.56
N GLY A 204 0.56 -4.34 -25.53
CA GLY A 204 -0.21 -5.47 -25.01
C GLY A 204 0.02 -5.76 -23.54
N LEU A 205 0.97 -5.10 -22.88
CA LEU A 205 1.31 -5.33 -21.49
C LEU A 205 0.19 -4.84 -20.56
N LYS A 206 -0.27 -5.71 -19.67
CA LYS A 206 -1.16 -5.30 -18.59
C LYS A 206 -0.33 -4.61 -17.50
N ILE A 207 -0.73 -3.41 -17.11
CA ILE A 207 -0.01 -2.59 -16.13
C ILE A 207 -0.96 -2.18 -15.01
N VAL A 208 -0.56 -2.40 -13.78
CA VAL A 208 -1.19 -1.80 -12.59
C VAL A 208 -0.24 -0.76 -12.02
N MET A 209 -0.64 0.50 -12.09
CA MET A 209 0.03 1.56 -11.35
C MET A 209 -0.42 1.46 -9.89
N GLU A 210 0.49 1.01 -9.04
CA GLU A 210 0.18 0.69 -7.66
C GLU A 210 0.07 1.95 -6.80
N HIS A 211 -0.84 1.90 -5.79
CA HIS A 211 -0.96 2.90 -4.71
C HIS A 211 -0.85 4.34 -5.20
N ILE A 212 -1.59 4.69 -6.26
CA ILE A 212 -1.55 6.03 -6.86
C ILE A 212 -1.92 7.13 -5.85
N THR A 213 -1.27 8.28 -5.96
CA THR A 213 -1.40 9.36 -4.99
C THR A 213 -1.72 10.72 -5.58
N THR A 214 -1.71 10.86 -6.92
CA THR A 214 -1.89 12.14 -7.61
C THR A 214 -3.09 12.14 -8.55
N GLU A 215 -3.60 13.32 -8.83
CA GLU A 215 -4.57 13.58 -9.90
C GLU A 215 -4.00 13.20 -11.27
N ASP A 216 -2.69 13.49 -11.49
CA ASP A 216 -1.98 13.14 -12.72
C ASP A 216 -2.04 11.62 -13.00
N ALA A 217 -1.87 10.77 -11.96
CA ALA A 217 -1.97 9.33 -12.11
C ALA A 217 -3.41 8.86 -12.42
N VAL A 218 -4.40 9.50 -11.81
CA VAL A 218 -5.82 9.22 -12.10
C VAL A 218 -6.13 9.53 -13.56
N GLU A 219 -5.73 10.72 -14.05
CA GLU A 219 -5.95 11.15 -15.43
C GLU A 219 -5.20 10.25 -16.41
N PHE A 220 -3.94 9.92 -16.10
CA PHE A 220 -3.16 9.00 -16.91
C PHE A 220 -3.86 7.64 -17.06
N CYS A 221 -4.26 6.99 -15.97
CA CYS A 221 -4.92 5.69 -16.03
C CYS A 221 -6.24 5.75 -16.82
N LYS A 222 -7.03 6.81 -16.65
CA LYS A 222 -8.27 7.01 -17.41
C LYS A 222 -8.04 7.18 -18.92
N ALA A 223 -6.95 7.81 -19.30
CA ALA A 223 -6.61 8.07 -20.70
C ALA A 223 -6.08 6.82 -21.44
N GLN A 224 -5.59 5.81 -20.72
CA GLN A 224 -5.06 4.58 -21.31
C GLN A 224 -6.16 3.58 -21.71
N GLY A 225 -5.77 2.50 -22.41
CA GLY A 225 -6.63 1.36 -22.73
C GLY A 225 -7.02 0.52 -21.49
N ASP A 226 -7.81 -0.53 -21.72
CA ASP A 226 -8.26 -1.44 -20.66
C ASP A 226 -7.12 -2.29 -20.05
N ASN A 227 -5.93 -2.24 -20.61
CA ASN A 227 -4.73 -2.90 -20.12
C ASN A 227 -3.96 -2.09 -19.05
N VAL A 228 -4.41 -0.89 -18.69
CA VAL A 228 -3.83 -0.05 -17.64
C VAL A 228 -4.87 0.24 -16.57
N ALA A 229 -4.53 -0.09 -15.33
CA ALA A 229 -5.35 0.12 -14.14
C ALA A 229 -4.50 0.63 -12.98
N ALA A 230 -5.11 0.87 -11.82
CA ALA A 230 -4.39 1.32 -10.63
C ALA A 230 -5.01 0.77 -9.34
N THR A 231 -4.14 0.51 -8.34
CA THR A 231 -4.58 0.29 -6.96
C THR A 231 -4.62 1.61 -6.17
N ILE A 232 -5.55 1.68 -5.23
CA ILE A 232 -5.71 2.83 -4.34
C ILE A 232 -5.77 2.34 -2.90
N THR A 233 -4.97 2.96 -2.03
CA THR A 233 -4.82 2.59 -0.63
C THR A 233 -5.73 3.40 0.29
N PRO A 234 -6.06 2.91 1.50
CA PRO A 234 -6.92 3.63 2.43
C PRO A 234 -6.26 4.93 2.95
N GLN A 235 -4.94 4.93 3.19
CA GLN A 235 -4.25 6.12 3.68
C GLN A 235 -4.26 7.27 2.68
N HIS A 236 -4.17 7.00 1.37
CA HIS A 236 -4.14 8.05 0.34
C HIS A 236 -5.51 8.67 0.04
N ILE A 237 -6.61 8.01 0.40
CA ILE A 237 -7.97 8.57 0.28
C ILE A 237 -8.48 9.22 1.57
N LEU A 238 -8.00 8.75 2.73
CA LEU A 238 -8.44 9.29 4.03
C LEU A 238 -7.61 10.48 4.50
N LEU A 239 -6.32 10.55 4.15
CA LEU A 239 -5.37 11.54 4.65
C LEU A 239 -4.67 12.30 3.53
N ASN A 240 -4.34 13.56 3.80
CA ASN A 240 -3.39 14.35 3.01
C ASN A 240 -2.08 14.57 3.80
N ARG A 241 -1.09 15.20 3.19
CA ARG A 241 0.24 15.41 3.80
C ARG A 241 0.23 16.18 5.12
N ASN A 242 -0.81 17.00 5.39
CA ASN A 242 -0.92 17.73 6.65
C ASN A 242 -1.07 16.76 7.84
N ALA A 243 -1.70 15.60 7.64
CA ALA A 243 -1.84 14.60 8.69
C ALA A 243 -0.48 14.11 9.21
N MET A 244 0.52 14.07 8.35
CA MET A 244 1.88 13.61 8.69
C MET A 244 2.73 14.72 9.32
N LEU A 245 2.53 16.00 8.95
CA LEU A 245 3.48 17.08 9.22
C LEU A 245 2.96 18.18 10.13
N VAL A 246 1.64 18.46 10.13
CA VAL A 246 1.10 19.60 10.90
C VAL A 246 0.99 19.27 12.39
N GLY A 247 1.58 20.11 13.21
CA GLY A 247 1.57 19.96 14.68
C GLY A 247 2.58 18.95 15.20
N GLY A 248 3.53 18.54 14.36
CA GLY A 248 4.60 17.59 14.68
C GLY A 248 4.66 16.43 13.67
N ILE A 249 5.83 15.80 13.61
CA ILE A 249 6.05 14.64 12.72
C ILE A 249 5.32 13.42 13.28
N ARG A 250 4.58 12.71 12.39
CA ARG A 250 3.91 11.45 12.73
C ARG A 250 4.51 10.32 11.89
N PRO A 251 5.56 9.66 12.37
CA PRO A 251 6.32 8.66 11.61
C PRO A 251 5.46 7.47 11.18
N HIS A 252 4.45 7.08 11.97
CA HIS A 252 3.55 5.97 11.63
C HIS A 252 2.66 6.23 10.42
N LEU A 253 2.55 7.47 9.95
CA LEU A 253 1.86 7.85 8.71
C LEU A 253 2.80 8.01 7.51
N TYR A 254 4.12 7.88 7.72
CA TYR A 254 5.09 7.95 6.63
C TYR A 254 5.02 6.69 5.77
N CYS A 255 4.74 6.88 4.49
CA CYS A 255 4.69 5.86 3.44
C CYS A 255 5.31 6.39 2.14
N LEU A 256 5.62 5.50 1.22
CA LEU A 256 6.03 5.84 -0.14
C LEU A 256 5.16 5.04 -1.14
N PRO A 257 4.54 5.74 -2.09
CA PRO A 257 4.59 7.20 -2.33
C PRO A 257 4.01 7.98 -1.15
N ILE A 258 4.60 9.17 -0.91
CA ILE A 258 4.22 10.01 0.23
C ILE A 258 2.82 10.59 0.07
N LEU A 259 2.11 10.83 1.19
CA LEU A 259 0.83 11.56 1.20
C LEU A 259 0.96 12.91 0.49
N LYS A 260 0.02 13.23 -0.38
CA LYS A 260 0.06 14.42 -1.24
C LYS A 260 -0.82 15.56 -0.71
N ARG A 261 -0.97 16.60 -1.52
CA ARG A 261 -1.86 17.75 -1.27
C ARG A 261 -3.33 17.31 -1.23
N GLU A 262 -4.19 18.14 -0.64
CA GLU A 262 -5.63 17.88 -0.56
C GLU A 262 -6.27 17.73 -1.95
N SER A 263 -5.86 18.52 -2.96
CA SER A 263 -6.38 18.38 -4.33
C SER A 263 -6.17 16.98 -4.90
N HIS A 264 -4.98 16.43 -4.74
CA HIS A 264 -4.67 15.07 -5.16
C HIS A 264 -5.48 14.01 -4.38
N ARG A 265 -5.57 14.17 -3.04
CA ARG A 265 -6.40 13.27 -2.22
C ARG A 265 -7.84 13.23 -2.72
N VAL A 266 -8.43 14.39 -3.00
CA VAL A 266 -9.80 14.51 -3.53
C VAL A 266 -9.93 13.79 -4.87
N ALA A 267 -8.99 13.99 -5.78
CA ALA A 267 -9.00 13.33 -7.10
C ALA A 267 -8.90 11.80 -6.98
N VAL A 268 -7.97 11.29 -6.15
CA VAL A 268 -7.79 9.84 -5.92
C VAL A 268 -9.01 9.25 -5.21
N THR A 269 -9.62 9.96 -4.24
CA THR A 269 -10.86 9.52 -3.59
C THR A 269 -12.01 9.43 -4.60
N ALA A 270 -12.15 10.43 -5.47
CA ALA A 270 -13.18 10.43 -6.51
C ALA A 270 -12.97 9.29 -7.51
N ALA A 271 -11.72 8.92 -7.82
CA ALA A 271 -11.40 7.77 -8.67
C ALA A 271 -11.81 6.44 -7.99
N ALA A 272 -11.45 6.25 -6.71
CA ALA A 272 -11.81 5.05 -5.97
C ALA A 272 -13.32 4.86 -5.86
N THR A 273 -14.06 5.94 -5.55
CA THR A 273 -15.49 5.88 -5.24
C THR A 273 -16.39 6.05 -6.47
N GLY A 274 -15.81 6.42 -7.62
CA GLY A 274 -16.55 6.78 -8.84
C GLY A 274 -17.15 5.62 -9.63
N GLY A 275 -16.81 4.37 -9.30
CA GLY A 275 -17.31 3.18 -10.00
C GLY A 275 -16.58 2.86 -11.31
N ASP A 276 -15.45 3.51 -11.61
CA ASP A 276 -14.63 3.19 -12.77
C ASP A 276 -13.87 1.88 -12.53
N LYS A 277 -14.03 0.91 -13.46
CA LYS A 277 -13.42 -0.43 -13.37
C LYS A 277 -11.89 -0.46 -13.35
N LYS A 278 -11.24 0.64 -13.72
CA LYS A 278 -9.77 0.77 -13.75
C LYS A 278 -9.16 0.96 -12.36
N PHE A 279 -9.96 1.28 -11.35
CA PHE A 279 -9.49 1.49 -9.99
C PHE A 279 -10.02 0.39 -9.07
N PHE A 280 -9.12 -0.18 -8.27
CA PHE A 280 -9.49 -1.23 -7.33
C PHE A 280 -8.61 -1.21 -6.07
N LEU A 281 -9.02 -2.01 -5.10
CA LEU A 281 -8.43 -2.09 -3.78
C LEU A 281 -7.03 -2.71 -3.83
N GLY A 282 -6.06 -1.99 -3.27
CA GLY A 282 -4.76 -2.49 -2.87
C GLY A 282 -4.35 -1.74 -1.61
N THR A 283 -4.24 -2.44 -0.48
CA THR A 283 -4.06 -1.77 0.81
C THR A 283 -2.70 -1.13 0.97
N ASP A 284 -1.69 -1.68 0.32
CA ASP A 284 -0.29 -1.41 0.64
C ASP A 284 -0.06 -1.44 2.16
N SER A 285 -0.70 -2.38 2.84
CA SER A 285 -0.42 -2.59 4.25
C SER A 285 1.02 -3.08 4.39
N ALA A 286 1.86 -2.22 4.96
CA ALA A 286 3.29 -2.39 5.01
C ALA A 286 3.82 -2.17 6.44
N PRO A 287 3.60 -3.15 7.34
CA PRO A 287 3.97 -3.02 8.75
C PRO A 287 5.48 -2.93 8.95
N HIS A 288 5.90 -2.08 9.88
CA HIS A 288 7.26 -1.98 10.40
C HIS A 288 7.24 -1.92 11.91
N PRO A 289 8.29 -2.43 12.60
CA PRO A 289 8.42 -2.28 14.04
C PRO A 289 8.34 -0.81 14.47
N LYS A 290 7.69 -0.54 15.59
CA LYS A 290 7.56 0.81 16.15
C LYS A 290 8.91 1.52 16.25
N GLY A 291 9.94 0.85 16.79
CA GLY A 291 11.28 1.43 16.92
C GLY A 291 11.92 1.78 15.58
N ALA A 292 11.65 1.04 14.50
CA ALA A 292 12.12 1.37 13.15
C ALA A 292 11.40 2.58 12.56
N LYS A 293 10.11 2.73 12.81
CA LYS A 293 9.32 3.90 12.41
C LYS A 293 9.72 5.17 13.15
N GLU A 294 10.06 5.06 14.44
CA GLU A 294 10.44 6.17 15.31
C GLU A 294 11.95 6.45 15.32
N SER A 295 12.67 5.97 14.33
CA SER A 295 14.08 6.22 14.09
C SER A 295 14.32 7.29 13.02
N ALA A 296 15.58 7.69 12.81
CA ALA A 296 15.96 8.62 11.75
C ALA A 296 15.64 8.10 10.34
N CYS A 297 15.62 6.77 10.13
CA CYS A 297 15.20 6.14 8.88
C CYS A 297 13.71 6.32 8.63
N GLY A 298 12.88 6.21 9.68
CA GLY A 298 11.43 6.37 9.60
C GLY A 298 10.68 5.21 8.95
N CYS A 299 11.33 4.29 8.28
CA CYS A 299 10.81 3.16 7.48
C CYS A 299 9.46 3.44 6.83
N ALA A 300 9.43 3.56 5.49
CA ALA A 300 8.19 3.85 4.76
C ALA A 300 7.22 2.66 4.79
N GLY A 301 5.99 2.89 5.24
CA GLY A 301 4.91 1.90 5.28
C GLY A 301 3.92 2.15 6.39
N VAL A 302 2.65 1.86 6.13
CA VAL A 302 1.52 2.00 7.06
C VAL A 302 0.89 0.63 7.28
N PHE A 303 0.63 0.24 8.51
CA PHE A 303 -0.08 -0.99 8.82
C PHE A 303 -1.59 -0.73 8.83
N SER A 304 -2.28 -1.10 7.77
CA SER A 304 -3.73 -0.88 7.60
C SER A 304 -4.57 -2.17 7.55
N ALA A 305 -3.95 -3.35 7.41
CA ALA A 305 -4.67 -4.61 7.25
C ALA A 305 -5.63 -4.95 8.40
N HIS A 306 -5.38 -4.45 9.62
CA HIS A 306 -6.22 -4.71 10.80
C HIS A 306 -7.67 -4.19 10.67
N ALA A 307 -7.90 -3.20 9.80
CA ALA A 307 -9.21 -2.61 9.56
C ALA A 307 -9.37 -2.12 8.10
N ALA A 308 -8.71 -2.77 7.15
CA ALA A 308 -8.63 -2.28 5.77
C ALA A 308 -10.00 -2.01 5.15
N LEU A 309 -10.90 -2.99 5.14
CA LEU A 309 -12.22 -2.84 4.54
C LEU A 309 -13.09 -1.77 5.25
N PRO A 310 -13.12 -1.67 6.59
CA PRO A 310 -13.68 -0.53 7.32
C PRO A 310 -13.15 0.84 6.87
N PHE A 311 -11.86 0.98 6.61
CA PHE A 311 -11.28 2.25 6.16
C PHE A 311 -11.79 2.67 4.78
N TYR A 312 -11.93 1.73 3.85
CA TYR A 312 -12.56 2.01 2.56
C TYR A 312 -14.04 2.36 2.74
N ALA A 313 -14.78 1.62 3.56
CA ALA A 313 -16.18 1.94 3.85
C ALA A 313 -16.36 3.37 4.39
N MET A 314 -15.46 3.83 5.29
CA MET A 314 -15.47 5.23 5.77
C MET A 314 -15.29 6.24 4.64
N ALA A 315 -14.38 5.98 3.71
CA ALA A 315 -14.13 6.88 2.59
C ALA A 315 -15.31 6.92 1.62
N PHE A 316 -15.83 5.74 1.25
CA PHE A 316 -16.98 5.60 0.34
C PHE A 316 -18.26 6.20 0.93
N GLU A 317 -18.48 5.99 2.22
CA GLU A 317 -19.60 6.59 2.94
C GLU A 317 -19.53 8.12 2.97
N LYS A 318 -18.36 8.68 3.26
CA LYS A 318 -18.14 10.12 3.28
C LYS A 318 -18.47 10.78 1.93
N GLU A 319 -18.23 10.06 0.84
CA GLU A 319 -18.56 10.52 -0.51
C GLU A 319 -20.01 10.15 -0.93
N GLY A 320 -20.77 9.44 -0.07
CA GLY A 320 -22.12 8.97 -0.39
C GLY A 320 -22.15 7.93 -1.52
N LYS A 321 -21.15 7.03 -1.57
CA LYS A 321 -20.87 6.09 -2.66
C LYS A 321 -20.65 4.66 -2.17
N LEU A 322 -21.23 4.26 -1.04
CA LEU A 322 -21.09 2.91 -0.50
C LEU A 322 -21.50 1.81 -1.49
N GLU A 323 -22.42 2.11 -2.39
CA GLU A 323 -22.88 1.20 -3.44
C GLU A 323 -21.77 0.78 -4.42
N ASN A 324 -20.69 1.56 -4.55
CA ASN A 324 -19.56 1.26 -5.42
C ASN A 324 -18.47 0.45 -4.72
N LEU A 325 -18.55 0.25 -3.41
CA LEU A 325 -17.48 -0.43 -2.64
C LEU A 325 -17.31 -1.88 -3.09
N GLU A 326 -18.38 -2.60 -3.39
CA GLU A 326 -18.29 -3.98 -3.84
C GLU A 326 -17.52 -4.11 -5.16
N ALA A 327 -17.83 -3.29 -6.14
CA ALA A 327 -17.13 -3.30 -7.41
C ALA A 327 -15.63 -3.01 -7.22
N PHE A 328 -15.30 -1.99 -6.43
CA PHE A 328 -13.93 -1.57 -6.12
C PHE A 328 -13.14 -2.64 -5.35
N ALA A 329 -13.73 -3.28 -4.36
CA ALA A 329 -13.04 -4.20 -3.47
C ALA A 329 -13.03 -5.66 -3.96
N SER A 330 -14.04 -6.08 -4.73
CA SER A 330 -14.28 -7.50 -5.00
C SER A 330 -14.33 -7.86 -6.49
N HIS A 331 -14.61 -6.92 -7.39
CA HIS A 331 -14.83 -7.22 -8.79
C HIS A 331 -13.73 -6.72 -9.73
N ASN A 332 -13.42 -5.42 -9.65
CA ASN A 332 -12.57 -4.73 -10.64
C ASN A 332 -11.18 -5.36 -10.76
N GLY A 333 -10.54 -5.66 -9.63
CA GLY A 333 -9.23 -6.27 -9.64
C GLY A 333 -9.25 -7.71 -10.18
N ALA A 334 -10.23 -8.53 -9.76
CA ALA A 334 -10.40 -9.88 -10.27
C ALA A 334 -10.59 -9.91 -11.79
N ASP A 335 -11.45 -9.02 -12.30
CA ASP A 335 -11.69 -8.87 -13.74
C ASP A 335 -10.43 -8.43 -14.48
N PHE A 336 -9.66 -7.47 -13.93
CA PHE A 336 -8.40 -7.01 -14.52
C PHE A 336 -7.34 -8.11 -14.60
N TYR A 337 -7.15 -8.86 -13.49
CA TYR A 337 -6.20 -9.97 -13.44
C TYR A 337 -6.69 -11.21 -14.20
N GLY A 338 -7.95 -11.23 -14.64
CA GLY A 338 -8.54 -12.36 -15.38
C GLY A 338 -8.74 -13.59 -14.52
N VAL A 339 -9.02 -13.41 -13.24
CA VAL A 339 -9.36 -14.51 -12.31
C VAL A 339 -10.86 -14.50 -11.99
N PRO A 340 -11.45 -15.65 -11.66
CA PRO A 340 -12.87 -15.67 -11.23
C PRO A 340 -13.12 -14.77 -10.05
N ARG A 341 -14.26 -14.07 -10.05
CA ARG A 341 -14.72 -13.33 -8.86
C ARG A 341 -14.96 -14.33 -7.73
N ASN A 342 -14.72 -13.91 -6.49
CA ASN A 342 -14.88 -14.78 -5.34
C ASN A 342 -16.33 -15.21 -5.14
N GLU A 343 -16.50 -16.38 -4.56
CA GLU A 343 -17.74 -16.85 -3.96
C GLU A 343 -17.74 -16.48 -2.46
N GLY A 344 -18.93 -16.38 -1.87
CA GLY A 344 -19.13 -15.96 -0.48
C GLY A 344 -19.16 -14.45 -0.30
N THR A 345 -19.39 -14.01 0.92
CA THR A 345 -19.61 -12.60 1.24
C THR A 345 -18.89 -12.21 2.54
N VAL A 346 -18.65 -10.91 2.67
CA VAL A 346 -18.21 -10.27 3.92
C VAL A 346 -19.23 -9.20 4.29
N THR A 347 -19.55 -9.12 5.57
CA THR A 347 -20.48 -8.12 6.08
C THR A 347 -19.79 -7.11 6.97
N LEU A 348 -20.03 -5.84 6.70
CA LEU A 348 -19.69 -4.72 7.55
C LEU A 348 -20.95 -4.29 8.33
N VAL A 349 -20.78 -3.96 9.60
CA VAL A 349 -21.82 -3.32 10.43
C VAL A 349 -21.33 -1.98 10.95
N ARG A 350 -22.26 -1.04 11.12
CA ARG A 350 -22.00 0.25 11.71
C ARG A 350 -21.98 0.11 13.25
N GLU A 351 -20.89 -0.37 13.74
CA GLU A 351 -20.59 -0.55 15.17
C GLU A 351 -19.21 0.03 15.45
N GLY A 352 -19.19 1.23 16.03
CA GLY A 352 -17.95 1.93 16.35
C GLY A 352 -17.10 1.19 17.36
N TRP A 353 -15.79 1.19 17.14
CA TRP A 353 -14.82 0.62 18.06
C TRP A 353 -13.54 1.45 18.07
N GLU A 354 -12.83 1.44 19.19
CA GLU A 354 -11.54 2.12 19.31
C GLU A 354 -10.43 1.22 18.77
N CYS A 355 -9.65 1.77 17.82
CA CYS A 355 -8.48 1.07 17.29
C CYS A 355 -7.41 0.93 18.38
N PRO A 356 -6.89 -0.26 18.67
CA PRO A 356 -5.79 -0.45 19.62
C PRO A 356 -4.59 0.44 19.29
N GLY A 357 -3.84 0.83 20.32
CA GLY A 357 -2.64 1.65 20.14
C GLY A 357 -1.50 0.90 19.45
N GLU A 358 -1.41 -0.41 19.66
CA GLU A 358 -0.34 -1.27 19.17
C GLU A 358 -0.85 -2.70 18.99
N TYR A 359 -0.19 -3.46 18.08
CA TYR A 359 -0.34 -4.90 17.93
C TYR A 359 1.02 -5.59 18.06
N GLU A 360 1.03 -6.87 18.47
CA GLU A 360 2.22 -7.72 18.46
C GLU A 360 2.73 -7.89 17.01
N PHE A 361 4.06 -7.93 16.81
CA PHE A 361 4.68 -8.01 15.50
C PHE A 361 6.01 -8.77 15.53
N GLY A 362 5.94 -10.09 15.67
CA GLY A 362 7.11 -10.98 15.63
C GLY A 362 8.14 -10.68 16.71
N GLY A 363 7.69 -10.48 17.95
CA GLY A 363 8.52 -10.12 19.10
C GLY A 363 8.74 -8.62 19.29
N ASP A 364 8.32 -7.80 18.33
CA ASP A 364 8.22 -6.34 18.39
C ASP A 364 6.75 -5.90 18.53
N VAL A 365 6.49 -4.61 18.38
CA VAL A 365 5.15 -4.05 18.25
C VAL A 365 5.03 -3.22 16.98
N VAL A 366 3.83 -3.21 16.37
CA VAL A 366 3.48 -2.33 15.26
C VAL A 366 2.37 -1.37 15.69
N VAL A 367 2.49 -0.09 15.33
CA VAL A 367 1.43 0.89 15.54
C VAL A 367 0.54 0.89 14.31
N PRO A 368 -0.76 0.57 14.46
CA PRO A 368 -1.67 0.50 13.32
C PRO A 368 -2.09 1.87 12.81
N PHE A 369 -2.56 1.91 11.58
CA PHE A 369 -3.23 3.08 11.03
C PHE A 369 -4.46 3.44 11.88
N MET A 370 -4.63 4.72 12.20
CA MET A 370 -5.68 5.23 13.10
C MET A 370 -5.61 4.73 14.55
N ALA A 371 -4.44 4.34 15.06
CA ALA A 371 -4.23 3.95 16.46
C ALA A 371 -4.89 4.93 17.44
N GLY A 372 -5.67 4.41 18.40
CA GLY A 372 -6.38 5.21 19.42
C GLY A 372 -7.51 6.10 18.87
N GLN A 373 -7.97 5.87 17.65
CA GLN A 373 -9.11 6.56 17.05
C GLN A 373 -10.32 5.63 16.93
N GLU A 374 -11.49 6.21 16.87
CA GLU A 374 -12.73 5.47 16.63
C GLU A 374 -12.86 5.12 15.14
N ILE A 375 -13.15 3.85 14.85
CA ILE A 375 -13.47 3.32 13.53
C ILE A 375 -14.97 2.98 13.52
N PRO A 376 -15.80 3.63 12.69
CA PRO A 376 -17.26 3.51 12.76
C PRO A 376 -17.81 2.20 12.20
N TRP A 377 -17.02 1.49 11.40
CA TRP A 377 -17.39 0.24 10.77
C TRP A 377 -16.61 -0.94 11.33
N ARG A 378 -17.23 -2.09 11.42
CA ARG A 378 -16.62 -3.35 11.83
C ARG A 378 -16.99 -4.46 10.85
N VAL A 379 -16.03 -5.32 10.51
CA VAL A 379 -16.31 -6.59 9.83
C VAL A 379 -16.90 -7.54 10.86
N VAL A 380 -18.04 -8.14 10.53
CA VAL A 380 -18.58 -9.27 11.30
C VAL A 380 -18.14 -10.56 10.63
N GLU A 381 -17.61 -11.49 11.43
CA GLU A 381 -17.26 -12.81 10.95
C GLU A 381 -18.48 -13.50 10.34
N ALA A 382 -18.29 -14.12 9.16
CA ALA A 382 -19.32 -14.85 8.45
C ALA A 382 -19.64 -16.17 9.12
#